data_843fe2588a47acac75e8c6713960d834
#
_entry.id   843fe2588a47acac75e8c6713960d834
#
_cell.length_a   1.000
_cell.length_b   1.000
_cell.length_c   1.000
_cell.angle_alpha   90.00
_cell.angle_beta   90.00
_cell.angle_gamma   90.00
#
_symmetry.space_group_name_H-M   'P 1'
#
loop_
_entity.id
_entity.type
_entity.pdbx_description
1 polymer ?
#
loop_
_entity_poly.entity_id
_entity_poly.type
_entity_poly.pdbx_seq_one_letter_code
_entity_poly.pdbx_strand_id
1 'polypeptide(L)'
;MRLSPREVEHLQLHQAGVVAQKRLARSLRLNYVETVALIASQCLELIRDGRSVAEIMSLGKAMLGLRQVMDGVSAMLHDVQVEGTFPDGTKLVTVHNPICRVDGDMSLALYGSFFPVPSLESFGPAEPSVDLNKQIIVVDDENGIELNGGRVPQRLVVKNMGDRPIQVGSHFHLIETNPILDMDRRRAYGHRLNIPAGTAVRFEPGDVKTVSIVPIGGHRVISGGNNVATGPVDQASIDGIVSTLVGRGFLHTPIDPTDEELQSRPPPCIMSRQTYARTYGPTTGDRIRLGDTSLVVHVEMDFTVYGDECKFGGGKVLREGMGQATGCHADQVLDTVITNAVIVDYTGVYKADIGIKHGVIWAIGKAGNPDVMDGVQDDMVVGVNTEVIAGEGLVVTAGGVDTHVHFICPQLFDEAISSGLTTLVGGGTGPATGTKATTCTPHPDHVKRMLQATDACSLNIGFTGKGNTASPIGLQDVVNAGVVGLKLHEDWGTTPSSIHVALDVADANDIQVTIHTDTLNESSCVEQTIAAFGNRTIHTYHSEGAGGGHAPDIITVCGELHVLPSSTNPTRPFTVNTIEEHVDMLMVCHHLDKSIAEDVAFAESRIREETIAAEDILHDIGAIRWDAWNAST
;
A
#
# COMPACT_ATOMS: atom_id res chain seq x y z
N MET A 1 -1.22 36.20 -16.98
CA MET A 1 -2.30 35.18 -17.11
C MET A 1 -2.45 34.53 -15.75
N ARG A 2 -3.68 34.38 -15.28
CA ARG A 2 -3.95 33.60 -14.07
C ARG A 2 -4.61 32.30 -14.51
N LEU A 3 -4.03 31.18 -14.12
CA LEU A 3 -4.50 29.84 -14.44
C LEU A 3 -5.26 29.28 -13.23
N SER A 4 -6.32 28.53 -13.49
CA SER A 4 -6.99 27.70 -12.49
C SER A 4 -6.11 26.48 -12.16
N PRO A 5 -6.32 25.82 -11.01
CA PRO A 5 -5.60 24.58 -10.68
C PRO A 5 -5.67 23.53 -11.79
N ARG A 6 -6.86 23.32 -12.38
CA ARG A 6 -7.07 22.40 -13.50
C ARG A 6 -6.24 22.74 -14.74
N GLU A 7 -6.12 24.02 -15.06
CA GLU A 7 -5.30 24.44 -16.21
C GLU A 7 -3.80 24.25 -15.93
N VAL A 8 -3.36 24.40 -14.69
CA VAL A 8 -1.98 24.10 -14.27
C VAL A 8 -1.72 22.58 -14.38
N GLU A 9 -2.63 21.74 -13.91
CA GLU A 9 -2.53 20.29 -14.04
C GLU A 9 -2.46 19.85 -15.51
N HIS A 10 -3.30 20.40 -16.37
CA HIS A 10 -3.27 20.10 -17.81
C HIS A 10 -1.94 20.52 -18.46
N LEU A 11 -1.36 21.67 -18.06
CA LEU A 11 -0.04 22.09 -18.56
C LEU A 11 1.07 21.17 -18.08
N GLN A 12 1.04 20.74 -16.82
CA GLN A 12 2.00 19.77 -16.28
C GLN A 12 1.89 18.42 -16.99
N LEU A 13 0.66 17.94 -17.21
CA LEU A 13 0.41 16.71 -17.96
C LEU A 13 0.93 16.81 -19.40
N HIS A 14 0.68 17.96 -20.07
CA HIS A 14 1.22 18.20 -21.41
C HIS A 14 2.75 18.17 -21.42
N GLN A 15 3.41 18.82 -20.46
CA GLN A 15 4.88 18.80 -20.37
C GLN A 15 5.42 17.38 -20.15
N ALA A 16 4.80 16.61 -19.25
CA ALA A 16 5.17 15.20 -19.01
C ALA A 16 4.96 14.35 -20.26
N GLY A 17 3.83 14.55 -20.97
CA GLY A 17 3.54 13.91 -22.24
C GLY A 17 4.56 14.19 -23.33
N VAL A 18 4.98 15.46 -23.49
CA VAL A 18 6.03 15.85 -24.45
C VAL A 18 7.38 15.24 -24.09
N VAL A 19 7.73 15.16 -22.80
CA VAL A 19 8.96 14.47 -22.36
C VAL A 19 8.90 13.00 -22.75
N ALA A 20 7.77 12.33 -22.52
CA ALA A 20 7.55 10.93 -22.92
C ALA A 20 7.66 10.75 -24.46
N GLN A 21 7.02 11.63 -25.24
CA GLN A 21 7.13 11.62 -26.71
C GLN A 21 8.58 11.79 -27.19
N LYS A 22 9.34 12.71 -26.57
CA LYS A 22 10.76 12.95 -26.87
C LYS A 22 11.62 11.71 -26.58
N ARG A 23 11.30 10.94 -25.53
CA ARG A 23 11.98 9.70 -25.21
C ARG A 23 11.60 8.60 -26.20
N LEU A 24 10.32 8.46 -26.48
CA LEU A 24 9.79 7.49 -27.44
C LEU A 24 10.39 7.70 -28.85
N ALA A 25 10.49 8.97 -29.32
CA ALA A 25 11.08 9.30 -30.61
C ALA A 25 12.57 8.95 -30.72
N ARG A 26 13.26 8.73 -29.61
CA ARG A 26 14.64 8.22 -29.55
C ARG A 26 14.70 6.71 -29.34
N SER A 27 13.57 6.02 -29.49
CA SER A 27 13.44 4.56 -29.31
C SER A 27 13.70 4.09 -27.86
N LEU A 28 13.49 4.97 -26.86
CA LEU A 28 13.54 4.57 -25.47
C LEU A 28 12.18 3.99 -25.06
N ARG A 29 12.20 2.86 -24.35
CA ARG A 29 11.00 2.30 -23.71
C ARG A 29 10.55 3.20 -22.58
N LEU A 30 9.23 3.41 -22.49
CA LEU A 30 8.62 4.29 -21.49
C LEU A 30 8.38 3.56 -20.18
N ASN A 31 8.65 4.22 -19.05
CA ASN A 31 8.25 3.73 -17.75
C ASN A 31 6.74 3.95 -17.51
N TYR A 32 6.24 3.52 -16.35
CA TYR A 32 4.82 3.63 -16.00
C TYR A 32 4.28 5.07 -16.10
N VAL A 33 4.96 6.01 -15.44
CA VAL A 33 4.53 7.42 -15.39
C VAL A 33 4.55 8.07 -16.78
N GLU A 34 5.57 7.81 -17.56
CA GLU A 34 5.71 8.31 -18.93
C GLU A 34 4.63 7.74 -19.85
N THR A 35 4.30 6.46 -19.68
CA THR A 35 3.25 5.78 -20.43
C THR A 35 1.88 6.42 -20.15
N VAL A 36 1.55 6.62 -18.88
CA VAL A 36 0.31 7.29 -18.46
C VAL A 36 0.26 8.70 -19.01
N ALA A 37 1.33 9.48 -18.83
CA ALA A 37 1.39 10.88 -19.27
C ALA A 37 1.22 11.03 -20.78
N LEU A 38 1.86 10.16 -21.58
CA LEU A 38 1.72 10.18 -23.04
C LEU A 38 0.27 9.88 -23.45
N ILE A 39 -0.31 8.79 -22.96
CA ILE A 39 -1.67 8.39 -23.33
C ILE A 39 -2.68 9.47 -22.91
N ALA A 40 -2.58 9.98 -21.67
CA ALA A 40 -3.48 10.99 -21.15
C ALA A 40 -3.36 12.32 -21.92
N SER A 41 -2.16 12.78 -22.18
CA SER A 41 -1.91 13.99 -22.98
C SER A 41 -2.48 13.86 -24.40
N GLN A 42 -2.26 12.75 -25.08
CA GLN A 42 -2.80 12.51 -26.42
C GLN A 42 -4.33 12.39 -26.42
N CYS A 43 -4.93 11.83 -25.37
CA CYS A 43 -6.40 11.85 -25.23
C CYS A 43 -6.95 13.28 -25.20
N LEU A 44 -6.28 14.21 -24.50
CA LEU A 44 -6.69 15.64 -24.48
C LEU A 44 -6.58 16.30 -25.85
N GLU A 45 -5.53 16.02 -26.62
CA GLU A 45 -5.40 16.54 -27.99
C GLU A 45 -6.47 15.97 -28.91
N LEU A 46 -6.78 14.68 -28.83
CA LEU A 46 -7.85 14.05 -29.60
C LEU A 46 -9.24 14.60 -29.23
N ILE A 47 -9.48 14.96 -27.96
CA ILE A 47 -10.69 15.70 -27.55
C ILE A 47 -10.73 17.05 -28.24
N ARG A 48 -9.62 17.76 -28.29
CA ARG A 48 -9.50 19.05 -28.94
C ARG A 48 -9.75 18.96 -30.45
N ASP A 49 -9.38 17.84 -31.08
CA ASP A 49 -9.65 17.53 -32.50
C ASP A 49 -11.12 17.15 -32.76
N GLY A 50 -11.94 17.08 -31.71
CA GLY A 50 -13.36 16.78 -31.81
C GLY A 50 -13.70 15.29 -31.91
N ARG A 51 -12.80 14.38 -31.52
CA ARG A 51 -13.08 12.94 -31.46
C ARG A 51 -14.07 12.62 -30.35
N SER A 52 -14.89 11.63 -30.59
CA SER A 52 -15.83 11.12 -29.57
C SER A 52 -15.12 10.30 -28.48
N VAL A 53 -15.78 10.15 -27.32
CA VAL A 53 -15.28 9.31 -26.23
C VAL A 53 -14.95 7.89 -26.71
N ALA A 54 -15.84 7.27 -27.48
CA ALA A 54 -15.66 5.90 -27.98
C ALA A 54 -14.45 5.78 -28.92
N GLU A 55 -14.24 6.76 -29.81
CA GLU A 55 -13.06 6.79 -30.68
C GLU A 55 -11.78 6.93 -29.88
N ILE A 56 -11.74 7.84 -28.88
CA ILE A 56 -10.56 8.09 -28.05
C ILE A 56 -10.20 6.84 -27.22
N MET A 57 -11.21 6.16 -26.64
CA MET A 57 -10.99 4.89 -25.94
C MET A 57 -10.33 3.83 -26.83
N SER A 58 -10.74 3.78 -28.11
CA SER A 58 -10.15 2.84 -29.08
C SER A 58 -8.75 3.26 -29.53
N LEU A 59 -8.53 4.54 -29.79
CA LEU A 59 -7.24 5.10 -30.19
C LEU A 59 -6.22 4.98 -29.06
N GLY A 60 -6.64 5.22 -27.80
CA GLY A 60 -5.78 5.08 -26.62
C GLY A 60 -5.14 3.70 -26.48
N LYS A 61 -5.87 2.64 -26.86
CA LYS A 61 -5.35 1.26 -26.90
C LYS A 61 -4.39 0.98 -28.06
N ALA A 62 -4.31 1.88 -29.02
CA ALA A 62 -3.46 1.71 -30.20
C ALA A 62 -2.13 2.49 -30.08
N MET A 63 -2.01 3.45 -29.16
CA MET A 63 -0.88 4.35 -29.09
C MET A 63 0.44 3.64 -28.78
N LEU A 64 0.42 2.75 -27.79
CA LEU A 64 1.61 2.06 -27.29
C LEU A 64 1.38 0.55 -27.26
N GLY A 65 2.46 -0.21 -27.37
CA GLY A 65 2.46 -1.66 -27.22
C GLY A 65 3.58 -2.13 -26.28
N LEU A 66 3.64 -3.44 -26.04
CA LEU A 66 4.64 -4.06 -25.16
C LEU A 66 6.08 -3.69 -25.54
N ARG A 67 6.36 -3.50 -26.83
CA ARG A 67 7.69 -3.15 -27.32
C ARG A 67 8.12 -1.73 -26.93
N GLN A 68 7.18 -0.82 -26.72
CA GLN A 68 7.41 0.60 -26.43
C GLN A 68 7.44 0.95 -24.96
N VAL A 69 7.11 0.01 -24.08
CA VAL A 69 7.11 0.22 -22.64
C VAL A 69 8.15 -0.67 -21.95
N MET A 70 8.58 -0.28 -20.76
CA MET A 70 9.46 -1.10 -19.92
C MET A 70 8.71 -2.33 -19.41
N ASP A 71 9.46 -3.34 -19.00
CA ASP A 71 8.92 -4.59 -18.47
C ASP A 71 8.05 -4.30 -17.23
N GLY A 72 6.93 -5.02 -17.12
CA GLY A 72 5.97 -4.86 -16.04
C GLY A 72 4.95 -3.71 -16.22
N VAL A 73 5.21 -2.69 -17.04
CA VAL A 73 4.30 -1.55 -17.24
C VAL A 73 2.92 -2.00 -17.74
N SER A 74 2.88 -2.91 -18.71
CA SER A 74 1.61 -3.42 -19.27
C SER A 74 0.74 -4.11 -18.23
N ALA A 75 1.37 -4.73 -17.25
CA ALA A 75 0.70 -5.47 -16.20
C ALA A 75 0.25 -4.57 -15.04
N MET A 76 0.95 -3.47 -14.80
CA MET A 76 0.60 -2.47 -13.77
C MET A 76 -0.48 -1.49 -14.25
N LEU A 77 -0.56 -1.23 -15.56
CA LEU A 77 -1.43 -0.20 -16.14
C LEU A 77 -2.74 -0.79 -16.64
N HIS A 78 -3.74 -0.86 -15.75
CA HIS A 78 -5.06 -1.37 -16.09
C HIS A 78 -5.93 -0.34 -16.82
N ASP A 79 -5.91 0.91 -16.35
CA ASP A 79 -6.74 1.99 -16.86
C ASP A 79 -5.99 3.32 -16.89
N VAL A 80 -6.26 4.14 -17.92
CA VAL A 80 -5.93 5.56 -17.95
C VAL A 80 -7.23 6.35 -18.02
N GLN A 81 -7.47 7.18 -17.01
CA GLN A 81 -8.65 8.02 -16.92
C GLN A 81 -8.30 9.49 -17.18
N VAL A 82 -9.00 10.13 -18.09
CA VAL A 82 -8.78 11.52 -18.48
C VAL A 82 -10.11 12.26 -18.51
N GLU A 83 -10.18 13.34 -17.74
CA GLU A 83 -11.31 14.27 -17.84
C GLU A 83 -11.00 15.34 -18.89
N GLY A 84 -11.93 15.57 -19.82
CA GLY A 84 -11.79 16.58 -20.86
C GLY A 84 -13.09 17.27 -21.21
N THR A 85 -12.99 18.48 -21.80
CA THR A 85 -14.16 19.28 -22.21
C THR A 85 -14.46 19.03 -23.68
N PHE A 86 -15.58 18.41 -23.94
CA PHE A 86 -16.16 18.17 -25.27
C PHE A 86 -17.13 19.32 -25.63
N PRO A 87 -17.55 19.43 -26.90
CA PRO A 87 -18.52 20.46 -27.31
C PRO A 87 -19.84 20.44 -26.52
N ASP A 88 -20.25 19.28 -26.04
CA ASP A 88 -21.48 19.03 -25.28
C ASP A 88 -21.25 18.86 -23.76
N GLY A 89 -20.06 19.22 -23.23
CA GLY A 89 -19.77 19.24 -21.82
C GLY A 89 -18.53 18.46 -21.41
N THR A 90 -18.22 18.47 -20.12
CA THR A 90 -17.09 17.73 -19.54
C THR A 90 -17.43 16.24 -19.43
N LYS A 91 -16.53 15.38 -19.90
CA LYS A 91 -16.69 13.93 -19.87
C LYS A 91 -15.42 13.25 -19.43
N LEU A 92 -15.59 12.06 -18.86
CA LEU A 92 -14.50 11.14 -18.53
C LEU A 92 -14.25 10.19 -19.71
N VAL A 93 -12.99 10.07 -20.11
CA VAL A 93 -12.49 9.04 -21.03
C VAL A 93 -11.72 8.02 -20.22
N THR A 94 -12.08 6.74 -20.30
CA THR A 94 -11.35 5.64 -19.65
C THR A 94 -10.79 4.70 -20.72
N VAL A 95 -9.47 4.65 -20.83
CA VAL A 95 -8.79 3.71 -21.73
C VAL A 95 -8.43 2.45 -20.91
N HIS A 96 -9.25 1.41 -21.06
CA HIS A 96 -9.04 0.13 -20.39
C HIS A 96 -7.94 -0.70 -21.06
N ASN A 97 -7.04 -1.26 -20.28
CA ASN A 97 -5.92 -2.09 -20.75
C ASN A 97 -5.17 -1.43 -21.93
N PRO A 98 -4.58 -0.25 -21.75
CA PRO A 98 -4.03 0.53 -22.85
C PRO A 98 -2.87 -0.18 -23.57
N ILE A 99 -2.12 -1.06 -22.89
CA ILE A 99 -1.01 -1.82 -23.45
C ILE A 99 -1.45 -3.25 -23.74
N CYS A 100 -2.31 -3.42 -24.75
CA CYS A 100 -2.89 -4.72 -25.11
C CYS A 100 -2.34 -5.30 -26.43
N ARG A 101 -1.34 -4.65 -27.05
CA ARG A 101 -0.75 -5.02 -28.33
C ARG A 101 0.75 -5.23 -28.19
N VAL A 102 1.37 -5.97 -29.12
CA VAL A 102 2.83 -6.08 -29.18
C VAL A 102 3.45 -4.76 -29.63
N ASP A 103 2.86 -4.15 -30.66
CA ASP A 103 3.33 -2.90 -31.25
C ASP A 103 2.26 -1.82 -31.19
N GLY A 104 2.66 -0.63 -30.76
CA GLY A 104 1.83 0.56 -30.82
C GLY A 104 1.95 1.28 -32.16
N ASP A 105 1.00 2.19 -32.41
CA ASP A 105 1.05 3.11 -33.54
C ASP A 105 1.88 4.35 -33.16
N MET A 106 3.13 4.36 -33.62
CA MET A 106 4.06 5.45 -33.31
C MET A 106 3.63 6.78 -33.92
N SER A 107 2.91 6.77 -35.03
CA SER A 107 2.38 8.01 -35.63
C SER A 107 1.30 8.63 -34.75
N LEU A 108 0.49 7.78 -34.12
CA LEU A 108 -0.55 8.20 -33.17
C LEU A 108 0.06 8.64 -31.81
N ALA A 109 1.03 7.88 -31.30
CA ALA A 109 1.71 8.22 -30.05
C ALA A 109 2.48 9.54 -30.12
N LEU A 110 3.04 9.86 -31.32
CA LEU A 110 3.80 11.08 -31.58
C LEU A 110 2.98 12.17 -32.28
N TYR A 111 1.68 11.97 -32.43
CA TYR A 111 0.80 12.92 -33.09
C TYR A 111 0.94 14.34 -32.48
N GLY A 112 1.12 15.34 -33.34
CA GLY A 112 1.28 16.74 -32.93
C GLY A 112 2.64 17.14 -32.38
N SER A 113 3.55 16.18 -32.11
CA SER A 113 4.87 16.48 -31.52
C SER A 113 5.91 17.00 -32.51
N PHE A 114 5.75 16.70 -33.80
CA PHE A 114 6.75 16.93 -34.86
C PHE A 114 8.09 16.23 -34.65
N PHE A 115 8.19 15.29 -33.68
CA PHE A 115 9.35 14.43 -33.52
C PHE A 115 9.41 13.37 -34.62
N PRO A 116 10.63 12.88 -34.95
CA PRO A 116 10.75 11.78 -35.91
C PRO A 116 10.09 10.52 -35.38
N VAL A 117 9.36 9.82 -36.27
CA VAL A 117 8.72 8.56 -35.94
C VAL A 117 9.77 7.43 -36.03
N PRO A 118 10.10 6.77 -34.92
CA PRO A 118 11.11 5.71 -34.92
C PRO A 118 10.55 4.43 -35.59
N SER A 119 11.45 3.59 -36.13
CA SER A 119 11.06 2.25 -36.59
C SER A 119 10.76 1.36 -35.38
N LEU A 120 9.85 0.39 -35.53
CA LEU A 120 9.51 -0.54 -34.45
C LEU A 120 10.69 -1.41 -34.02
N GLU A 121 11.57 -1.76 -34.98
CA GLU A 121 12.75 -2.58 -34.72
C GLU A 121 13.76 -1.89 -33.79
N SER A 122 13.77 -0.56 -33.78
CA SER A 122 14.71 0.23 -32.96
C SER A 122 14.48 0.09 -31.44
N PHE A 123 13.30 -0.38 -31.02
CA PHE A 123 13.00 -0.67 -29.61
C PHE A 123 13.50 -2.07 -29.16
N GLY A 124 14.05 -2.86 -30.05
CA GLY A 124 14.44 -4.24 -29.75
C GLY A 124 13.24 -5.22 -29.72
N PRO A 125 13.44 -6.46 -29.26
CA PRO A 125 12.36 -7.43 -29.15
C PRO A 125 11.32 -6.97 -28.10
N ALA A 126 10.06 -7.32 -28.34
CA ALA A 126 9.05 -7.19 -27.28
C ALA A 126 9.33 -8.25 -26.23
N GLU A 127 9.53 -7.84 -24.99
CA GLU A 127 9.55 -8.78 -23.88
C GLU A 127 8.15 -9.41 -23.72
N PRO A 128 8.06 -10.70 -23.36
CA PRO A 128 6.78 -11.28 -23.03
C PRO A 128 6.18 -10.48 -21.87
N SER A 129 4.88 -10.13 -21.97
CA SER A 129 4.21 -9.46 -20.87
C SER A 129 4.44 -10.25 -19.59
N VAL A 130 4.99 -9.60 -18.57
CA VAL A 130 5.03 -10.19 -17.24
C VAL A 130 3.57 -10.40 -16.85
N ASP A 131 3.14 -11.65 -16.84
CA ASP A 131 1.80 -11.98 -16.40
C ASP A 131 1.77 -11.77 -14.87
N LEU A 132 1.27 -10.62 -14.42
CA LEU A 132 1.09 -10.34 -13.00
C LEU A 132 0.13 -11.35 -12.34
N ASN A 133 -0.68 -12.06 -13.12
CA ASN A 133 -1.39 -13.21 -12.60
C ASN A 133 -0.44 -14.32 -12.13
N LYS A 134 0.83 -14.30 -12.53
CA LYS A 134 1.89 -15.16 -11.99
C LYS A 134 2.54 -14.64 -10.70
N GLN A 135 2.18 -13.46 -10.23
CA GLN A 135 2.61 -13.01 -8.90
C GLN A 135 1.96 -13.84 -7.80
N ILE A 136 0.70 -14.24 -8.00
CA ILE A 136 0.01 -15.16 -7.08
C ILE A 136 0.17 -16.57 -7.64
N ILE A 137 0.91 -17.40 -6.92
CA ILE A 137 1.11 -18.82 -7.22
C ILE A 137 0.13 -19.59 -6.35
N VAL A 138 -0.99 -19.96 -6.93
CA VAL A 138 -2.06 -20.69 -6.26
C VAL A 138 -1.65 -22.15 -6.04
N VAL A 139 -1.98 -22.70 -4.88
CA VAL A 139 -1.82 -24.14 -4.65
C VAL A 139 -2.70 -24.90 -5.64
N ASP A 140 -2.12 -25.92 -6.27
CA ASP A 140 -2.86 -26.80 -7.15
C ASP A 140 -3.78 -27.70 -6.31
N ASP A 141 -5.06 -27.41 -6.34
CA ASP A 141 -6.09 -28.12 -5.60
C ASP A 141 -7.29 -28.38 -6.51
N GLU A 142 -7.42 -29.64 -6.94
CA GLU A 142 -8.50 -30.08 -7.82
C GLU A 142 -9.89 -29.95 -7.17
N ASN A 143 -9.96 -29.91 -5.82
CA ASN A 143 -11.24 -29.84 -5.10
C ASN A 143 -11.79 -28.41 -5.00
N GLY A 144 -10.93 -27.40 -5.12
CA GLY A 144 -11.31 -26.00 -4.94
C GLY A 144 -11.65 -25.65 -3.49
N ILE A 145 -12.25 -24.46 -3.30
CA ILE A 145 -12.65 -23.95 -1.99
C ILE A 145 -14.16 -24.08 -1.84
N GLU A 146 -14.62 -24.77 -0.81
CA GLU A 146 -16.03 -24.82 -0.44
C GLU A 146 -16.41 -23.51 0.27
N LEU A 147 -17.33 -22.76 -0.34
CA LEU A 147 -17.90 -21.56 0.25
C LEU A 147 -19.12 -21.90 1.10
N ASN A 148 -19.34 -21.15 2.18
CA ASN A 148 -20.44 -21.37 3.13
C ASN A 148 -20.40 -22.76 3.79
N GLY A 149 -19.21 -23.34 3.95
CA GLY A 149 -19.03 -24.63 4.57
C GLY A 149 -19.68 -24.73 5.96
N GLY A 150 -20.18 -25.91 6.32
CA GLY A 150 -20.88 -26.13 7.59
C GLY A 150 -22.35 -25.67 7.61
N ARG A 151 -22.84 -24.92 6.64
CA ARG A 151 -24.25 -24.52 6.50
C ARG A 151 -25.00 -25.59 5.67
N VAL A 152 -26.24 -25.83 6.01
CA VAL A 152 -27.07 -26.80 5.27
C VAL A 152 -27.80 -26.08 4.15
N PRO A 153 -27.43 -26.31 2.87
CA PRO A 153 -28.08 -25.64 1.76
C PRO A 153 -29.47 -26.22 1.47
N GLN A 154 -30.37 -25.37 0.98
CA GLN A 154 -31.72 -25.73 0.57
C GLN A 154 -32.01 -25.18 -0.82
N ARG A 155 -33.03 -25.73 -1.50
CA ARG A 155 -33.52 -25.21 -2.79
C ARG A 155 -34.69 -24.26 -2.59
N LEU A 156 -34.73 -23.18 -3.37
CA LEU A 156 -35.84 -22.23 -3.40
C LEU A 156 -36.17 -21.89 -4.85
N VAL A 157 -37.43 -22.02 -5.24
CA VAL A 157 -37.92 -21.55 -6.54
C VAL A 157 -38.23 -20.07 -6.42
N VAL A 158 -37.70 -19.28 -7.35
CA VAL A 158 -37.93 -17.84 -7.44
C VAL A 158 -38.39 -17.53 -8.84
N LYS A 159 -39.55 -16.83 -8.98
CA LYS A 159 -40.13 -16.42 -10.24
C LYS A 159 -40.19 -14.88 -10.30
N ASN A 160 -39.68 -14.30 -11.37
CA ASN A 160 -39.85 -12.88 -11.62
C ASN A 160 -41.21 -12.65 -12.36
N MET A 161 -42.17 -12.09 -11.64
CA MET A 161 -43.51 -11.79 -12.16
C MET A 161 -43.62 -10.38 -12.81
N GLY A 162 -42.52 -9.62 -12.79
CA GLY A 162 -42.46 -8.26 -13.30
C GLY A 162 -42.05 -8.19 -14.75
N ASP A 163 -41.95 -6.96 -15.23
CA ASP A 163 -41.59 -6.59 -16.60
C ASP A 163 -40.12 -6.13 -16.73
N ARG A 164 -39.34 -6.20 -15.63
CA ARG A 164 -37.96 -5.74 -15.53
C ARG A 164 -37.05 -6.80 -14.91
N PRO A 165 -35.77 -6.82 -15.29
CA PRO A 165 -34.80 -7.70 -14.64
C PRO A 165 -34.60 -7.28 -13.20
N ILE A 166 -34.48 -8.28 -12.31
CA ILE A 166 -34.21 -8.11 -10.88
C ILE A 166 -32.93 -8.88 -10.55
N GLN A 167 -32.01 -8.26 -9.80
CA GLN A 167 -30.81 -8.94 -9.31
C GLN A 167 -30.84 -8.99 -7.79
N VAL A 168 -30.49 -10.15 -7.24
CA VAL A 168 -30.41 -10.39 -5.79
C VAL A 168 -28.97 -10.72 -5.43
N GLY A 169 -28.36 -9.92 -4.55
CA GLY A 169 -27.00 -10.12 -4.10
C GLY A 169 -26.87 -11.28 -3.10
N SER A 170 -25.66 -11.82 -2.97
CA SER A 170 -25.33 -12.97 -2.14
C SER A 170 -25.79 -12.84 -0.69
N HIS A 171 -25.70 -11.66 -0.10
CA HIS A 171 -25.95 -11.43 1.33
C HIS A 171 -27.29 -10.76 1.63
N PHE A 172 -28.11 -10.50 0.61
CA PHE A 172 -29.43 -9.93 0.84
C PHE A 172 -30.34 -10.96 1.53
N HIS A 173 -31.03 -10.54 2.58
CA HIS A 173 -31.97 -11.39 3.29
C HIS A 173 -33.19 -11.70 2.40
N LEU A 174 -33.35 -12.95 1.99
CA LEU A 174 -34.22 -13.34 0.89
C LEU A 174 -35.71 -13.05 1.11
N ILE A 175 -36.20 -13.15 2.36
CA ILE A 175 -37.62 -12.93 2.64
C ILE A 175 -38.10 -11.53 2.24
N GLU A 176 -37.21 -10.51 2.31
CA GLU A 176 -37.50 -9.10 2.01
C GLU A 176 -37.06 -8.68 0.59
N THR A 177 -36.67 -9.62 -0.29
CA THR A 177 -36.35 -9.29 -1.67
C THR A 177 -37.58 -8.71 -2.40
N ASN A 178 -37.31 -8.06 -3.53
CA ASN A 178 -38.29 -7.33 -4.33
C ASN A 178 -39.72 -7.97 -4.30
N PRO A 179 -40.79 -7.19 -4.01
CA PRO A 179 -42.17 -7.67 -3.90
C PRO A 179 -42.66 -8.50 -5.08
N ILE A 180 -42.18 -8.19 -6.30
CA ILE A 180 -42.61 -8.84 -7.56
C ILE A 180 -41.94 -10.23 -7.73
N LEU A 181 -40.90 -10.56 -6.99
CA LEU A 181 -40.34 -11.90 -6.97
C LEU A 181 -41.29 -12.82 -6.18
N ASP A 182 -41.88 -13.78 -6.85
CA ASP A 182 -42.71 -14.80 -6.24
C ASP A 182 -41.88 -15.99 -5.80
N MET A 183 -41.99 -16.34 -4.51
CA MET A 183 -41.27 -17.45 -3.88
C MET A 183 -41.96 -17.87 -2.58
N ASP A 184 -41.57 -19.00 -2.05
CA ASP A 184 -41.93 -19.37 -0.66
C ASP A 184 -41.12 -18.53 0.34
N ARG A 185 -41.72 -17.43 0.82
CA ARG A 185 -41.07 -16.52 1.75
C ARG A 185 -40.88 -17.12 3.15
N ARG A 186 -41.62 -18.16 3.51
CA ARG A 186 -41.36 -18.91 4.75
C ARG A 186 -40.00 -19.60 4.66
N ARG A 187 -39.75 -20.30 3.55
CA ARG A 187 -38.48 -20.99 3.29
C ARG A 187 -37.32 -19.98 3.11
N ALA A 188 -37.58 -18.80 2.63
CA ALA A 188 -36.59 -17.72 2.46
C ALA A 188 -36.21 -17.04 3.79
N TYR A 189 -37.03 -17.18 4.87
CA TYR A 189 -36.77 -16.53 6.15
C TYR A 189 -35.48 -17.02 6.81
N GLY A 190 -34.63 -16.09 7.23
CA GLY A 190 -33.33 -16.39 7.84
C GLY A 190 -32.32 -17.00 6.86
N HIS A 191 -32.54 -16.89 5.54
CA HIS A 191 -31.66 -17.43 4.51
C HIS A 191 -31.18 -16.35 3.52
N ARG A 192 -30.00 -16.63 2.94
CA ARG A 192 -29.40 -15.88 1.83
C ARG A 192 -29.00 -16.82 0.70
N LEU A 193 -28.66 -16.27 -0.47
CA LEU A 193 -28.19 -17.07 -1.59
C LEU A 193 -26.88 -17.80 -1.27
N ASN A 194 -26.77 -19.05 -1.69
CA ASN A 194 -25.56 -19.86 -1.61
C ASN A 194 -24.69 -19.64 -2.86
N ILE A 195 -24.13 -18.47 -2.98
CA ILE A 195 -23.26 -18.03 -4.09
C ILE A 195 -22.04 -17.29 -3.51
N PRO A 196 -20.97 -17.09 -4.28
CA PRO A 196 -19.79 -16.37 -3.81
C PRO A 196 -20.14 -14.95 -3.29
N ALA A 197 -19.49 -14.55 -2.20
CA ALA A 197 -19.70 -13.24 -1.57
C ALA A 197 -19.52 -12.09 -2.59
N GLY A 198 -20.46 -11.15 -2.60
CA GLY A 198 -20.43 -10.02 -3.53
C GLY A 198 -20.83 -10.33 -4.98
N THR A 199 -21.35 -11.53 -5.25
CA THR A 199 -22.01 -11.86 -6.51
C THR A 199 -23.54 -11.74 -6.40
N ALA A 200 -24.25 -11.87 -7.52
CA ALA A 200 -25.71 -11.75 -7.55
C ALA A 200 -26.31 -12.72 -8.57
N VAL A 201 -27.54 -13.16 -8.31
CA VAL A 201 -28.36 -13.88 -9.28
C VAL A 201 -29.30 -12.89 -9.96
N ARG A 202 -29.36 -12.95 -11.28
CA ARG A 202 -30.25 -12.13 -12.12
C ARG A 202 -31.43 -12.95 -12.56
N PHE A 203 -32.64 -12.39 -12.42
CA PHE A 203 -33.90 -12.92 -12.83
C PHE A 203 -34.48 -12.01 -13.93
N GLU A 204 -34.57 -12.50 -15.18
CA GLU A 204 -35.22 -11.77 -16.27
C GLU A 204 -36.74 -11.81 -16.11
N PRO A 205 -37.49 -10.92 -16.79
CA PRO A 205 -38.94 -10.97 -16.78
C PRO A 205 -39.48 -12.35 -17.16
N GLY A 206 -40.29 -12.93 -16.30
CA GLY A 206 -40.89 -14.26 -16.49
C GLY A 206 -39.94 -15.44 -16.14
N ASP A 207 -38.69 -15.21 -15.80
CA ASP A 207 -37.79 -16.29 -15.37
C ASP A 207 -38.31 -17.05 -14.15
N VAL A 208 -38.17 -18.37 -14.21
CA VAL A 208 -38.35 -19.27 -13.06
C VAL A 208 -37.03 -19.98 -12.82
N LYS A 209 -36.40 -19.72 -11.68
CA LYS A 209 -35.10 -20.30 -11.32
C LYS A 209 -35.16 -20.99 -9.98
N THR A 210 -34.62 -22.21 -9.92
CA THR A 210 -34.33 -22.86 -8.64
C THR A 210 -32.94 -22.45 -8.17
N VAL A 211 -32.87 -21.75 -7.05
CA VAL A 211 -31.61 -21.28 -6.45
C VAL A 211 -31.26 -22.09 -5.20
N SER A 212 -29.96 -22.19 -4.91
CA SER A 212 -29.48 -22.72 -3.64
C SER A 212 -29.42 -21.59 -2.61
N ILE A 213 -29.90 -21.83 -1.41
CA ILE A 213 -29.93 -20.89 -0.30
C ILE A 213 -29.28 -21.52 0.94
N VAL A 214 -28.69 -20.69 1.80
CA VAL A 214 -28.09 -21.12 3.09
C VAL A 214 -28.58 -20.22 4.21
N PRO A 215 -28.64 -20.72 5.45
CA PRO A 215 -28.92 -19.86 6.60
C PRO A 215 -27.93 -18.69 6.67
N ILE A 216 -28.39 -17.51 7.12
CA ILE A 216 -27.50 -16.42 7.49
C ILE A 216 -26.59 -16.87 8.64
N GLY A 217 -25.40 -16.32 8.72
CA GLY A 217 -24.41 -16.59 9.77
C GLY A 217 -24.54 -15.69 11.00
N GLY A 218 -23.46 -15.61 11.75
CA GLY A 218 -23.33 -14.74 12.92
C GLY A 218 -24.34 -15.04 14.01
N HIS A 219 -24.79 -14.00 14.69
CA HIS A 219 -25.82 -14.10 15.74
C HIS A 219 -27.20 -14.46 15.20
N ARG A 220 -27.39 -14.49 13.89
CA ARG A 220 -28.66 -14.72 13.21
C ARG A 220 -29.74 -13.70 13.62
N VAL A 221 -29.34 -12.46 13.71
CA VAL A 221 -30.21 -11.31 13.99
C VAL A 221 -30.36 -10.51 12.69
N ILE A 222 -31.59 -10.26 12.28
CA ILE A 222 -31.88 -9.47 11.08
C ILE A 222 -32.14 -8.05 11.53
N SER A 223 -31.45 -7.10 10.93
CA SER A 223 -31.67 -5.66 11.13
C SER A 223 -31.61 -4.95 9.78
N GLY A 224 -32.39 -3.87 9.61
CA GLY A 224 -32.41 -3.11 8.36
C GLY A 224 -33.33 -3.69 7.28
N GLY A 225 -32.93 -3.56 6.00
CA GLY A 225 -33.79 -3.92 4.87
C GLY A 225 -35.08 -3.10 4.84
N ASN A 226 -36.22 -3.76 4.62
CA ASN A 226 -37.53 -3.10 4.67
C ASN A 226 -38.12 -3.01 6.08
N ASN A 227 -37.35 -3.37 7.09
CA ASN A 227 -37.76 -3.36 8.51
C ASN A 227 -39.02 -4.20 8.81
N VAL A 228 -39.16 -5.35 8.17
CA VAL A 228 -40.29 -6.27 8.38
C VAL A 228 -39.88 -7.49 9.20
N ALA A 229 -38.76 -8.12 8.83
CA ALA A 229 -38.27 -9.33 9.46
C ALA A 229 -37.18 -9.03 10.52
N THR A 230 -37.30 -7.91 11.23
CA THR A 230 -36.32 -7.44 12.19
C THR A 230 -36.30 -8.29 13.47
N GLY A 231 -35.12 -8.59 13.98
CA GLY A 231 -34.88 -9.31 15.22
C GLY A 231 -34.22 -10.69 15.02
N PRO A 232 -34.05 -11.47 16.09
CA PRO A 232 -33.53 -12.82 16.00
C PRO A 232 -34.38 -13.69 15.08
N VAL A 233 -33.71 -14.55 14.29
CA VAL A 233 -34.40 -15.52 13.42
C VAL A 233 -35.11 -16.55 14.29
N ASP A 234 -36.43 -16.40 14.41
CA ASP A 234 -37.31 -17.27 15.22
C ASP A 234 -38.45 -17.80 14.37
N GLN A 235 -38.60 -19.12 14.36
CA GLN A 235 -39.66 -19.81 13.62
C GLN A 235 -41.07 -19.44 14.13
N ALA A 236 -41.22 -19.03 15.39
CA ALA A 236 -42.51 -18.63 15.93
C ALA A 236 -43.02 -17.28 15.32
N SER A 237 -42.14 -16.43 14.89
CA SER A 237 -42.47 -15.11 14.31
C SER A 237 -42.80 -15.14 12.81
N ILE A 238 -42.53 -16.25 12.13
CA ILE A 238 -42.54 -16.37 10.67
C ILE A 238 -43.92 -16.06 10.06
N ASP A 239 -45.00 -16.54 10.71
CA ASP A 239 -46.38 -16.35 10.20
C ASP A 239 -46.78 -14.86 10.21
N GLY A 240 -46.44 -14.16 11.25
CA GLY A 240 -46.68 -12.72 11.36
C GLY A 240 -45.88 -11.91 10.33
N ILE A 241 -44.61 -12.27 10.13
CA ILE A 241 -43.74 -11.62 9.16
C ILE A 241 -44.26 -11.83 7.73
N VAL A 242 -44.57 -13.07 7.35
CA VAL A 242 -45.10 -13.40 6.02
C VAL A 242 -46.44 -12.72 5.77
N SER A 243 -47.36 -12.73 6.77
CA SER A 243 -48.62 -12.03 6.68
C SER A 243 -48.43 -10.52 6.45
N THR A 244 -47.49 -9.91 7.13
CA THR A 244 -47.15 -8.49 6.97
C THR A 244 -46.60 -8.19 5.57
N LEU A 245 -45.71 -9.04 5.05
CA LEU A 245 -45.13 -8.91 3.69
C LEU A 245 -46.20 -9.04 2.64
N VAL A 246 -47.07 -10.06 2.73
CA VAL A 246 -48.18 -10.26 1.79
C VAL A 246 -49.14 -9.05 1.85
N GLY A 247 -49.45 -8.54 3.04
CA GLY A 247 -50.23 -7.32 3.22
C GLY A 247 -49.60 -6.07 2.60
N ARG A 248 -48.26 -6.05 2.44
CA ARG A 248 -47.51 -4.98 1.73
C ARG A 248 -47.33 -5.27 0.23
N GLY A 249 -47.98 -6.31 -0.33
CA GLY A 249 -47.94 -6.63 -1.75
C GLY A 249 -46.77 -7.52 -2.20
N PHE A 250 -46.05 -8.15 -1.27
CA PHE A 250 -45.02 -9.11 -1.60
C PHE A 250 -45.66 -10.44 -2.04
N LEU A 251 -45.30 -10.92 -3.23
CA LEU A 251 -45.80 -12.20 -3.74
C LEU A 251 -45.20 -13.35 -2.90
N HIS A 252 -46.05 -14.34 -2.61
CA HIS A 252 -45.71 -15.52 -1.82
C HIS A 252 -46.49 -16.74 -2.28
N THR A 253 -45.79 -17.73 -2.83
CA THR A 253 -46.37 -19.05 -3.19
C THR A 253 -45.65 -20.13 -2.37
N PRO A 254 -46.37 -20.81 -1.47
CA PRO A 254 -45.78 -21.93 -0.69
C PRO A 254 -45.29 -23.05 -1.61
N ILE A 255 -44.15 -23.65 -1.26
CA ILE A 255 -43.63 -24.83 -1.96
C ILE A 255 -44.48 -26.05 -1.61
N ASP A 256 -44.75 -26.91 -2.61
CA ASP A 256 -45.36 -28.21 -2.40
C ASP A 256 -44.40 -29.10 -1.57
N PRO A 257 -44.79 -29.53 -0.38
CA PRO A 257 -43.92 -30.35 0.44
C PRO A 257 -43.68 -31.76 -0.13
N THR A 258 -44.42 -32.19 -1.16
CA THR A 258 -44.24 -33.45 -1.84
C THR A 258 -43.28 -33.41 -3.02
N ASP A 259 -42.76 -32.23 -3.38
CA ASP A 259 -41.78 -32.06 -4.46
C ASP A 259 -40.42 -32.58 -4.01
N GLU A 260 -40.08 -33.80 -4.42
CA GLU A 260 -38.82 -34.47 -4.04
C GLU A 260 -37.58 -33.70 -4.52
N GLU A 261 -37.65 -33.04 -5.69
CA GLU A 261 -36.53 -32.26 -6.21
C GLU A 261 -36.24 -31.09 -5.29
N LEU A 262 -37.26 -30.37 -4.85
CA LEU A 262 -37.13 -29.21 -3.97
C LEU A 262 -36.75 -29.61 -2.54
N GLN A 263 -37.01 -30.86 -2.12
CA GLN A 263 -36.54 -31.40 -0.83
C GLN A 263 -35.12 -31.93 -0.91
N SER A 264 -34.59 -32.21 -2.10
CA SER A 264 -33.22 -32.66 -2.26
C SER A 264 -32.19 -31.61 -1.88
N ARG A 265 -31.09 -32.03 -1.25
CA ARG A 265 -30.00 -31.12 -0.90
C ARG A 265 -29.26 -30.66 -2.18
N PRO A 266 -29.10 -29.36 -2.42
CA PRO A 266 -28.27 -28.88 -3.52
C PRO A 266 -26.79 -29.20 -3.29
N PRO A 267 -25.97 -29.24 -4.35
CA PRO A 267 -24.51 -29.43 -4.20
C PRO A 267 -23.88 -28.27 -3.43
N PRO A 268 -22.71 -28.48 -2.82
CA PRO A 268 -21.95 -27.42 -2.18
C PRO A 268 -21.56 -26.33 -3.19
N CYS A 269 -21.40 -25.11 -2.73
CA CYS A 269 -20.88 -24.01 -3.54
C CYS A 269 -19.36 -24.09 -3.54
N ILE A 270 -18.77 -24.51 -4.66
CA ILE A 270 -17.31 -24.66 -4.79
C ILE A 270 -16.78 -23.61 -5.77
N MET A 271 -15.67 -22.98 -5.42
CA MET A 271 -14.94 -22.03 -6.23
C MET A 271 -13.51 -22.51 -6.43
N SER A 272 -12.99 -22.40 -7.68
CA SER A 272 -11.57 -22.75 -7.88
C SER A 272 -10.67 -21.77 -7.09
N ARG A 273 -9.55 -22.27 -6.55
CA ARG A 273 -8.61 -21.42 -5.81
C ARG A 273 -8.13 -20.24 -6.62
N GLN A 274 -7.88 -20.42 -7.92
CA GLN A 274 -7.47 -19.33 -8.81
C GLN A 274 -8.53 -18.23 -8.93
N THR A 275 -9.81 -18.60 -9.05
CA THR A 275 -10.91 -17.63 -9.07
C THR A 275 -11.06 -16.94 -7.73
N TYR A 276 -10.90 -17.69 -6.62
CA TYR A 276 -10.91 -17.16 -5.26
C TYR A 276 -9.81 -16.10 -5.06
N ALA A 277 -8.57 -16.45 -5.40
CA ALA A 277 -7.42 -15.56 -5.26
C ALA A 277 -7.57 -14.26 -6.08
N ARG A 278 -8.16 -14.33 -7.27
CA ARG A 278 -8.47 -13.12 -8.08
C ARG A 278 -9.59 -12.27 -7.50
N THR A 279 -10.54 -12.88 -6.79
CA THR A 279 -11.74 -12.19 -6.31
C THR A 279 -11.55 -11.60 -4.91
N TYR A 280 -10.89 -12.35 -4.02
CA TYR A 280 -10.75 -12.02 -2.60
C TYR A 280 -9.29 -11.98 -2.13
N GLY A 281 -8.33 -12.13 -3.03
CA GLY A 281 -6.92 -12.26 -2.69
C GLY A 281 -6.51 -13.72 -2.39
N PRO A 282 -5.19 -13.99 -2.33
CA PRO A 282 -4.67 -15.32 -2.03
C PRO A 282 -5.07 -15.78 -0.63
N THR A 283 -5.12 -17.08 -0.43
CA THR A 283 -5.51 -17.68 0.85
C THR A 283 -4.44 -18.63 1.37
N THR A 284 -4.65 -19.23 2.54
CA THR A 284 -3.69 -20.12 3.21
C THR A 284 -3.07 -21.13 2.25
N GLY A 285 -1.75 -21.19 2.22
CA GLY A 285 -0.94 -22.05 1.36
C GLY A 285 -0.57 -21.44 0.01
N ASP A 286 -1.28 -20.42 -0.46
CA ASP A 286 -0.89 -19.70 -1.69
C ASP A 286 0.41 -18.92 -1.47
N ARG A 287 1.11 -18.63 -2.57
CA ARG A 287 2.38 -17.93 -2.56
C ARG A 287 2.30 -16.64 -3.36
N ILE A 288 3.04 -15.64 -2.95
CA ILE A 288 3.08 -14.33 -3.61
C ILE A 288 4.53 -13.96 -3.89
N ARG A 289 4.84 -13.63 -5.14
CA ARG A 289 6.12 -13.03 -5.47
C ARG A 289 6.08 -11.54 -5.12
N LEU A 290 7.11 -11.05 -4.45
CA LEU A 290 7.24 -9.63 -4.11
C LEU A 290 7.92 -8.86 -5.24
N GLY A 291 7.13 -8.08 -5.97
CA GLY A 291 7.60 -7.29 -7.11
C GLY A 291 8.19 -8.16 -8.23
N ASP A 292 9.30 -7.71 -8.80
CA ASP A 292 10.09 -8.40 -9.83
C ASP A 292 11.27 -9.21 -9.24
N THR A 293 11.34 -9.32 -7.91
CA THR A 293 12.38 -10.06 -7.20
C THR A 293 12.18 -11.57 -7.29
N SER A 294 13.17 -12.35 -6.85
CA SER A 294 13.04 -13.80 -6.64
C SER A 294 12.39 -14.16 -5.30
N LEU A 295 12.08 -13.17 -4.47
CA LEU A 295 11.51 -13.38 -3.15
C LEU A 295 10.03 -13.77 -3.27
N VAL A 296 9.68 -14.89 -2.62
CA VAL A 296 8.33 -15.43 -2.58
C VAL A 296 7.92 -15.63 -1.13
N VAL A 297 6.79 -15.05 -0.75
CA VAL A 297 6.18 -15.24 0.57
C VAL A 297 5.03 -16.24 0.50
N HIS A 298 4.79 -16.97 1.60
CA HIS A 298 3.71 -17.93 1.74
C HIS A 298 2.62 -17.35 2.63
N VAL A 299 1.36 -17.43 2.22
CA VAL A 299 0.23 -17.08 3.09
C VAL A 299 0.03 -18.22 4.09
N GLU A 300 0.35 -17.95 5.36
CA GLU A 300 0.34 -18.93 6.44
C GLU A 300 -1.07 -19.12 7.01
N MET A 301 -1.86 -18.05 7.02
CA MET A 301 -3.19 -18.02 7.63
C MET A 301 -4.14 -17.11 6.84
N ASP A 302 -5.43 -17.41 6.90
CA ASP A 302 -6.50 -16.58 6.38
C ASP A 302 -7.57 -16.41 7.46
N PHE A 303 -7.81 -15.18 7.88
CA PHE A 303 -8.80 -14.83 8.89
C PHE A 303 -10.21 -14.70 8.34
N THR A 304 -10.39 -14.75 7.01
CA THR A 304 -11.71 -14.67 6.40
C THR A 304 -12.48 -15.99 6.56
N VAL A 305 -13.81 -15.89 6.45
CA VAL A 305 -14.69 -17.07 6.38
C VAL A 305 -15.17 -17.21 4.95
N TYR A 306 -14.87 -18.35 4.32
CA TYR A 306 -15.21 -18.60 2.93
C TYR A 306 -16.71 -18.53 2.67
N GLY A 307 -17.11 -17.53 1.90
CA GLY A 307 -18.50 -17.21 1.60
C GLY A 307 -19.06 -16.02 2.38
N ASP A 308 -18.32 -15.52 3.39
CA ASP A 308 -18.65 -14.30 4.16
C ASP A 308 -17.56 -13.21 4.03
N GLU A 309 -16.81 -13.20 2.92
CA GLU A 309 -15.79 -12.20 2.68
C GLU A 309 -16.40 -10.78 2.61
N CYS A 310 -15.76 -9.81 3.25
CA CYS A 310 -16.09 -8.39 3.07
C CYS A 310 -15.74 -7.96 1.65
N LYS A 311 -16.72 -7.46 0.91
CA LYS A 311 -16.53 -6.95 -0.45
C LYS A 311 -17.32 -5.68 -0.63
N PHE A 312 -16.67 -4.59 -1.02
CA PHE A 312 -17.29 -3.31 -1.29
C PHE A 312 -17.62 -3.14 -2.78
N GLY A 313 -18.71 -2.44 -3.07
CA GLY A 313 -19.14 -2.08 -4.40
C GLY A 313 -20.64 -2.23 -4.62
N GLY A 314 -21.14 -1.78 -5.75
CA GLY A 314 -22.55 -1.90 -6.14
C GLY A 314 -23.00 -3.37 -6.17
N GLY A 315 -24.03 -3.70 -5.40
CA GLY A 315 -24.53 -5.06 -5.29
C GLY A 315 -23.65 -6.04 -4.48
N LYS A 316 -22.59 -5.56 -3.83
CA LYS A 316 -21.65 -6.36 -3.05
C LYS A 316 -22.12 -6.57 -1.61
N VAL A 317 -21.20 -6.99 -0.72
CA VAL A 317 -21.52 -7.44 0.64
C VAL A 317 -21.71 -6.30 1.62
N LEU A 318 -20.81 -5.31 1.58
CA LEU A 318 -20.80 -4.20 2.55
C LEU A 318 -21.91 -3.19 2.24
N ARG A 319 -23.13 -3.60 2.53
CA ARG A 319 -24.36 -2.82 2.41
C ARG A 319 -25.18 -2.96 3.68
N GLU A 320 -26.11 -2.03 3.88
CA GLU A 320 -26.99 -1.95 5.03
C GLU A 320 -27.72 -3.25 5.32
N GLY A 321 -27.70 -3.72 6.57
CA GLY A 321 -28.30 -4.98 7.02
C GLY A 321 -27.63 -6.25 6.50
N MET A 322 -26.53 -6.13 5.76
CA MET A 322 -25.71 -7.23 5.26
C MET A 322 -24.34 -7.18 5.95
N GLY A 323 -23.26 -6.92 5.22
CA GLY A 323 -21.94 -6.75 5.80
C GLY A 323 -21.75 -5.44 6.58
N GLN A 324 -22.65 -4.48 6.42
CA GLN A 324 -22.75 -3.28 7.25
C GLN A 324 -23.85 -3.47 8.30
N ALA A 325 -23.49 -3.34 9.56
CA ALA A 325 -24.40 -3.43 10.68
C ALA A 325 -25.32 -2.20 10.76
N THR A 326 -26.56 -2.42 11.22
CA THR A 326 -27.60 -1.41 11.34
C THR A 326 -27.73 -0.96 12.80
N GLY A 327 -27.94 0.35 13.02
CA GLY A 327 -28.27 0.90 14.33
C GLY A 327 -27.08 1.02 15.31
N CYS A 328 -25.86 0.94 14.83
CA CYS A 328 -24.67 1.13 15.63
C CYS A 328 -24.24 2.60 15.69
N HIS A 329 -23.82 3.07 16.87
CA HIS A 329 -23.17 4.37 17.03
C HIS A 329 -21.72 4.34 16.52
N ALA A 330 -21.14 5.53 16.24
CA ALA A 330 -19.78 5.65 15.74
C ALA A 330 -18.71 5.05 16.67
N ASP A 331 -18.94 5.08 17.98
CA ASP A 331 -18.04 4.48 18.97
C ASP A 331 -18.09 2.95 19.01
N GLN A 332 -19.09 2.32 18.39
CA GLN A 332 -19.27 0.88 18.33
C GLN A 332 -18.73 0.25 17.03
N VAL A 333 -18.35 1.06 16.06
CA VAL A 333 -17.90 0.61 14.74
C VAL A 333 -16.52 1.16 14.39
N LEU A 334 -15.89 0.60 13.39
CA LEU A 334 -14.60 1.09 12.85
C LEU A 334 -14.78 2.45 12.15
N ASP A 335 -13.75 3.30 12.21
CA ASP A 335 -13.69 4.52 11.40
C ASP A 335 -13.36 4.18 9.95
N THR A 336 -12.41 3.24 9.76
CA THR A 336 -12.00 2.75 8.44
C THR A 336 -11.70 1.25 8.51
N VAL A 337 -12.02 0.53 7.44
CA VAL A 337 -11.63 -0.89 7.26
C VAL A 337 -10.92 -1.07 5.93
N ILE A 338 -9.80 -1.79 5.94
CA ILE A 338 -9.14 -2.30 4.72
C ILE A 338 -9.50 -3.78 4.62
N THR A 339 -10.16 -4.19 3.53
CA THR A 339 -10.72 -5.54 3.40
C THR A 339 -9.79 -6.49 2.67
N ASN A 340 -9.71 -7.76 3.13
CA ASN A 340 -9.05 -8.87 2.43
C ASN A 340 -7.59 -8.60 2.02
N ALA A 341 -6.83 -7.85 2.80
CA ALA A 341 -5.43 -7.54 2.52
C ALA A 341 -4.52 -8.72 2.91
N VAL A 342 -3.45 -8.93 2.14
CA VAL A 342 -2.33 -9.76 2.59
C VAL A 342 -1.41 -8.91 3.43
N ILE A 343 -1.21 -9.31 4.67
CA ILE A 343 -0.37 -8.59 5.63
C ILE A 343 0.95 -9.33 5.78
N VAL A 344 2.04 -8.59 5.69
CA VAL A 344 3.40 -9.09 5.94
C VAL A 344 3.99 -8.28 7.07
N ASP A 345 4.16 -8.90 8.22
CA ASP A 345 4.75 -8.28 9.39
C ASP A 345 5.64 -9.27 10.18
N TYR A 346 6.11 -8.87 11.36
CA TYR A 346 6.98 -9.70 12.19
C TYR A 346 6.28 -10.94 12.76
N THR A 347 4.94 -11.02 12.71
CA THR A 347 4.17 -12.17 13.20
C THR A 347 3.94 -13.22 12.11
N GLY A 348 4.13 -12.88 10.83
CA GLY A 348 3.97 -13.79 9.72
C GLY A 348 3.38 -13.15 8.47
N VAL A 349 2.88 -13.99 7.58
CA VAL A 349 2.21 -13.61 6.32
C VAL A 349 0.79 -14.16 6.33
N TYR A 350 -0.19 -13.31 6.37
CA TYR A 350 -1.59 -13.74 6.49
C TYR A 350 -2.57 -12.80 5.79
N LYS A 351 -3.74 -13.31 5.41
CA LYS A 351 -4.83 -12.50 4.88
C LYS A 351 -5.81 -12.14 5.99
N ALA A 352 -6.14 -10.86 6.10
CA ALA A 352 -7.10 -10.35 7.07
C ALA A 352 -7.71 -9.01 6.62
N ASP A 353 -8.76 -8.60 7.31
CA ASP A 353 -9.22 -7.22 7.30
C ASP A 353 -8.44 -6.43 8.36
N ILE A 354 -8.19 -5.14 8.10
CA ILE A 354 -7.52 -4.21 9.03
C ILE A 354 -8.53 -3.16 9.46
N GLY A 355 -8.83 -3.14 10.75
CA GLY A 355 -9.67 -2.13 11.37
C GLY A 355 -8.87 -0.95 11.89
N ILE A 356 -9.29 0.26 11.52
CA ILE A 356 -8.69 1.51 11.99
C ILE A 356 -9.75 2.29 12.77
N LYS A 357 -9.35 2.78 13.94
CA LYS A 357 -10.21 3.59 14.82
C LYS A 357 -9.37 4.59 15.60
N HIS A 358 -9.86 5.82 15.72
CA HIS A 358 -9.15 6.90 16.42
C HIS A 358 -7.72 7.15 15.90
N GLY A 359 -7.50 6.92 14.59
CA GLY A 359 -6.20 7.13 13.94
C GLY A 359 -5.14 6.06 14.23
N VAL A 360 -5.52 4.93 14.82
CA VAL A 360 -4.62 3.78 15.08
C VAL A 360 -5.14 2.51 14.43
N ILE A 361 -4.26 1.53 14.17
CA ILE A 361 -4.67 0.17 13.84
C ILE A 361 -5.33 -0.41 15.09
N TRP A 362 -6.65 -0.57 15.02
CA TRP A 362 -7.46 -0.99 16.16
C TRP A 362 -7.47 -2.50 16.35
N ALA A 363 -7.67 -3.22 15.25
CA ALA A 363 -7.63 -4.68 15.23
C ALA A 363 -7.29 -5.20 13.83
N ILE A 364 -6.81 -6.43 13.77
CA ILE A 364 -6.54 -7.18 12.53
C ILE A 364 -7.25 -8.53 12.65
N GLY A 365 -8.14 -8.84 11.70
CA GLY A 365 -8.92 -10.06 11.76
C GLY A 365 -10.05 -10.08 10.72
N LYS A 366 -11.21 -10.59 11.09
CA LYS A 366 -12.40 -10.62 10.25
C LYS A 366 -13.34 -9.49 10.64
N ALA A 367 -13.55 -8.56 9.70
CA ALA A 367 -14.51 -7.46 9.85
C ALA A 367 -15.89 -7.81 9.26
N GLY A 368 -16.89 -6.97 9.55
CA GLY A 368 -18.22 -7.07 8.96
C GLY A 368 -19.36 -6.80 9.95
N ASN A 369 -20.47 -7.48 9.73
CA ASN A 369 -21.64 -7.42 10.59
C ASN A 369 -21.79 -8.75 11.37
N PRO A 370 -21.54 -8.75 12.67
CA PRO A 370 -21.60 -9.97 13.49
C PRO A 370 -23.01 -10.57 13.59
N ASP A 371 -24.04 -9.82 13.25
CA ASP A 371 -25.41 -10.28 13.31
C ASP A 371 -25.75 -11.32 12.22
N VAL A 372 -25.08 -11.21 11.05
CA VAL A 372 -25.42 -12.02 9.85
C VAL A 372 -24.23 -12.69 9.18
N MET A 373 -22.99 -12.43 9.64
CA MET A 373 -21.76 -13.00 9.09
C MET A 373 -20.99 -13.76 10.16
N ASP A 374 -20.45 -14.92 9.78
CA ASP A 374 -19.63 -15.73 10.69
C ASP A 374 -18.21 -15.15 10.87
N GLY A 375 -17.65 -15.36 12.07
CA GLY A 375 -16.26 -15.06 12.38
C GLY A 375 -15.91 -13.58 12.58
N VAL A 376 -16.89 -12.68 12.49
CA VAL A 376 -16.66 -11.25 12.76
C VAL A 376 -16.26 -11.04 14.23
N GLN A 377 -15.16 -10.32 14.44
CA GLN A 377 -14.69 -9.99 15.79
C GLN A 377 -15.48 -8.81 16.35
N ASP A 378 -15.67 -8.78 17.67
CA ASP A 378 -16.53 -7.78 18.36
C ASP A 378 -16.06 -6.34 18.13
N ASP A 379 -14.76 -6.13 17.97
CA ASP A 379 -14.11 -4.85 17.72
C ASP A 379 -13.87 -4.51 16.24
N MET A 380 -14.36 -5.38 15.33
CA MET A 380 -14.21 -5.24 13.88
C MET A 380 -15.54 -5.00 13.15
N VAL A 381 -16.49 -4.37 13.84
CA VAL A 381 -17.81 -4.11 13.27
C VAL A 381 -17.76 -2.98 12.23
N VAL A 382 -18.33 -3.25 11.05
CA VAL A 382 -18.51 -2.26 9.98
C VAL A 382 -19.90 -1.64 10.10
N GLY A 383 -19.98 -0.34 10.22
CA GLY A 383 -21.23 0.42 10.35
C GLY A 383 -21.39 1.50 9.30
N VAL A 384 -22.45 2.30 9.41
CA VAL A 384 -22.72 3.42 8.51
C VAL A 384 -21.61 4.50 8.54
N ASN A 385 -20.86 4.56 9.62
CA ASN A 385 -19.79 5.53 9.84
C ASN A 385 -18.40 5.00 9.42
N THR A 386 -18.33 3.80 8.84
CA THR A 386 -17.06 3.16 8.46
C THR A 386 -16.72 3.45 7.00
N GLU A 387 -15.55 4.05 6.76
CA GLU A 387 -14.93 4.14 5.43
C GLU A 387 -14.37 2.78 5.02
N VAL A 388 -14.45 2.44 3.74
CA VAL A 388 -14.00 1.13 3.23
C VAL A 388 -12.94 1.30 2.17
N ILE A 389 -11.80 0.61 2.37
CA ILE A 389 -10.69 0.51 1.41
C ILE A 389 -10.59 -0.94 0.96
N ALA A 390 -10.67 -1.17 -0.35
CA ALA A 390 -10.50 -2.50 -0.92
C ALA A 390 -9.03 -2.91 -0.90
N GLY A 391 -8.71 -3.97 -0.17
CA GLY A 391 -7.35 -4.52 -0.03
C GLY A 391 -7.11 -5.81 -0.83
N GLU A 392 -8.10 -6.27 -1.58
CA GLU A 392 -7.98 -7.50 -2.37
C GLU A 392 -6.86 -7.39 -3.40
N GLY A 393 -5.93 -8.34 -3.36
CA GLY A 393 -4.77 -8.38 -4.24
C GLY A 393 -3.65 -7.41 -3.86
N LEU A 394 -3.78 -6.70 -2.74
CA LEU A 394 -2.73 -5.82 -2.20
C LEU A 394 -1.96 -6.51 -1.07
N VAL A 395 -0.68 -6.17 -0.97
CA VAL A 395 0.18 -6.52 0.16
C VAL A 395 0.32 -5.29 1.03
N VAL A 396 0.03 -5.44 2.32
CA VAL A 396 0.15 -4.37 3.31
C VAL A 396 1.29 -4.70 4.26
N THR A 397 2.20 -3.75 4.43
CA THR A 397 3.33 -3.82 5.37
C THR A 397 3.27 -2.65 6.33
N ALA A 398 4.05 -2.71 7.42
CA ALA A 398 4.32 -1.51 8.21
C ALA A 398 4.98 -0.44 7.33
N GLY A 399 4.71 0.82 7.60
CA GLY A 399 5.39 1.93 6.95
C GLY A 399 6.87 1.96 7.32
N GLY A 400 7.71 2.38 6.37
CA GLY A 400 9.14 2.51 6.60
C GLY A 400 9.47 3.58 7.65
N VAL A 401 10.56 3.35 8.40
CA VAL A 401 11.12 4.29 9.38
C VAL A 401 12.53 4.63 8.96
N ASP A 402 12.77 5.89 8.58
CA ASP A 402 14.12 6.38 8.30
C ASP A 402 14.68 7.06 9.55
N THR A 403 15.74 6.51 10.11
CA THR A 403 16.38 6.98 11.34
C THR A 403 17.67 7.75 11.10
N HIS A 404 18.00 8.04 9.83
CA HIS A 404 19.20 8.80 9.48
C HIS A 404 18.87 9.91 8.45
N VAL A 405 18.05 10.88 8.87
CA VAL A 405 17.54 11.91 7.95
C VAL A 405 18.30 13.22 8.09
N HIS A 406 18.71 13.77 6.94
CA HIS A 406 19.23 15.11 6.81
C HIS A 406 18.09 16.08 6.43
N PHE A 407 17.53 16.83 7.39
CA PHE A 407 16.44 17.77 7.12
C PHE A 407 16.96 19.03 6.42
N ILE A 408 17.06 18.97 5.10
CA ILE A 408 17.62 20.04 4.24
C ILE A 408 16.52 20.86 3.57
N CYS A 409 15.48 20.20 3.02
CA CYS A 409 14.40 20.85 2.30
C CYS A 409 13.06 20.12 2.52
N PRO A 410 11.91 20.84 2.42
CA PRO A 410 10.60 20.25 2.70
C PRO A 410 10.11 19.27 1.64
N GLN A 411 10.67 19.25 0.44
CA GLN A 411 10.35 18.29 -0.62
C GLN A 411 10.59 16.84 -0.17
N LEU A 412 11.51 16.65 0.77
CA LEU A 412 11.77 15.34 1.39
C LEU A 412 10.51 14.66 1.92
N PHE A 413 9.54 15.40 2.45
CA PHE A 413 8.34 14.81 3.03
C PHE A 413 7.43 14.18 1.98
N ASP A 414 7.28 14.81 0.83
CA ASP A 414 6.49 14.28 -0.29
C ASP A 414 7.15 13.03 -0.89
N GLU A 415 8.47 13.07 -1.05
CA GLU A 415 9.26 11.91 -1.52
C GLU A 415 9.18 10.74 -0.53
N ALA A 416 9.33 11.00 0.77
CA ALA A 416 9.27 10.00 1.81
C ALA A 416 7.93 9.27 1.83
N ILE A 417 6.81 10.01 1.88
CA ILE A 417 5.48 9.40 1.92
C ILE A 417 5.16 8.65 0.63
N SER A 418 5.60 9.17 -0.52
CA SER A 418 5.42 8.52 -1.83
C SER A 418 6.20 7.20 -1.93
N SER A 419 7.28 7.08 -1.16
CA SER A 419 8.14 5.89 -1.10
C SER A 419 7.71 4.91 0.01
N GLY A 420 6.61 5.18 0.74
CA GLY A 420 6.09 4.32 1.79
C GLY A 420 6.73 4.52 3.16
N LEU A 421 7.51 5.59 3.35
CA LEU A 421 7.99 5.99 4.66
C LEU A 421 6.88 6.68 5.45
N THR A 422 6.77 6.34 6.74
CA THR A 422 5.77 6.92 7.64
C THR A 422 6.40 7.67 8.82
N THR A 423 7.71 7.46 9.04
CA THR A 423 8.43 8.05 10.16
C THR A 423 9.84 8.46 9.74
N LEU A 424 10.22 9.68 10.06
CA LEU A 424 11.54 10.25 9.80
C LEU A 424 12.18 10.71 11.11
N VAL A 425 13.37 10.22 11.40
CA VAL A 425 14.16 10.64 12.57
C VAL A 425 15.53 11.12 12.11
N GLY A 426 15.91 12.31 12.50
CA GLY A 426 17.20 12.88 12.09
C GLY A 426 17.37 14.30 12.59
N GLY A 427 18.24 15.05 11.94
CA GLY A 427 18.50 16.43 12.36
C GLY A 427 18.84 17.36 11.20
N GLY A 428 18.85 18.64 11.48
CA GLY A 428 19.15 19.69 10.54
C GLY A 428 18.29 20.92 10.77
N THR A 429 18.65 22.00 10.10
CA THR A 429 17.93 23.29 10.15
C THR A 429 17.75 23.86 8.74
N GLY A 430 17.57 23.00 7.75
CA GLY A 430 17.60 23.38 6.35
C GLY A 430 19.02 23.31 5.77
N PRO A 431 19.35 24.15 4.77
CA PRO A 431 20.61 24.09 4.03
C PRO A 431 21.84 24.65 4.81
N ALA A 432 21.72 24.90 6.11
CA ALA A 432 22.81 25.43 6.92
C ALA A 432 24.00 24.43 6.97
N THR A 433 25.19 24.92 6.64
CA THR A 433 26.40 24.12 6.40
C THR A 433 26.68 23.09 7.47
N GLY A 434 26.69 23.49 8.76
CA GLY A 434 27.02 22.58 9.86
C GLY A 434 25.97 21.54 10.16
N THR A 435 24.71 21.80 9.86
CA THR A 435 23.59 20.90 10.24
C THR A 435 23.15 19.99 9.11
N LYS A 436 23.25 20.43 7.84
CA LYS A 436 22.89 19.61 6.68
C LYS A 436 23.73 18.33 6.56
N ALA A 437 25.01 18.42 6.91
CA ALA A 437 25.95 17.30 6.81
C ALA A 437 25.95 16.39 8.03
N THR A 438 25.49 16.88 9.19
CA THR A 438 25.70 16.17 10.47
C THR A 438 24.44 15.60 11.12
N THR A 439 23.27 15.82 10.53
CA THR A 439 21.97 15.39 11.12
C THR A 439 21.77 15.86 12.58
N CYS A 440 22.23 17.07 12.89
CA CYS A 440 22.12 17.67 14.23
C CYS A 440 21.24 18.91 14.20
N THR A 441 20.36 19.07 15.17
CA THR A 441 19.61 20.31 15.43
C THR A 441 20.11 20.91 16.74
N PRO A 442 21.04 21.91 16.71
CA PRO A 442 21.91 22.17 17.85
C PRO A 442 21.32 23.07 18.93
N HIS A 443 20.40 23.95 18.65
CA HIS A 443 19.93 24.96 19.60
C HIS A 443 18.46 24.74 19.97
N PRO A 444 18.04 24.92 21.24
CA PRO A 444 16.65 24.76 21.64
C PRO A 444 15.63 25.50 20.79
N ASP A 445 15.92 26.74 20.37
CA ASP A 445 15.02 27.50 19.48
C ASP A 445 14.98 26.91 18.08
N HIS A 446 16.08 26.35 17.59
CA HIS A 446 16.08 25.65 16.29
C HIS A 446 15.23 24.39 16.35
N VAL A 447 15.32 23.60 17.41
CA VAL A 447 14.46 22.41 17.62
C VAL A 447 12.99 22.82 17.59
N LYS A 448 12.61 23.85 18.37
CA LYS A 448 11.23 24.35 18.40
C LYS A 448 10.75 24.83 17.01
N ARG A 449 11.60 25.55 16.27
CA ARG A 449 11.26 26.03 14.91
C ARG A 449 11.13 24.89 13.92
N MET A 450 11.98 23.88 14.01
CA MET A 450 11.88 22.69 13.15
C MET A 450 10.61 21.90 13.48
N LEU A 451 10.25 21.70 14.74
CA LEU A 451 8.96 21.10 15.13
C LEU A 451 7.78 21.90 14.57
N GLN A 452 7.82 23.23 14.65
CA GLN A 452 6.76 24.08 14.06
C GLN A 452 6.73 23.99 12.53
N ALA A 453 7.90 23.88 11.87
CA ALA A 453 7.98 23.78 10.41
C ALA A 453 7.39 22.46 9.88
N THR A 454 7.37 21.40 10.70
CA THR A 454 6.85 20.08 10.32
C THR A 454 5.42 19.82 10.81
N ASP A 455 4.77 20.79 11.44
CA ASP A 455 3.42 20.64 12.01
C ASP A 455 2.35 20.28 10.95
N ALA A 456 2.56 20.69 9.71
CA ALA A 456 1.66 20.36 8.59
C ALA A 456 2.02 19.07 7.84
N CYS A 457 3.11 18.39 8.22
CA CYS A 457 3.54 17.16 7.56
C CYS A 457 2.70 15.95 7.99
N SER A 458 2.37 15.08 7.04
CA SER A 458 1.58 13.87 7.29
C SER A 458 2.40 12.70 7.86
N LEU A 459 3.70 12.91 8.13
CA LEU A 459 4.64 11.91 8.64
C LEU A 459 4.88 12.08 10.14
N ASN A 460 5.26 11.02 10.83
CA ASN A 460 5.86 11.11 12.15
C ASN A 460 7.28 11.64 12.01
N ILE A 461 7.63 12.67 12.78
CA ILE A 461 8.94 13.32 12.65
C ILE A 461 9.57 13.47 14.03
N GLY A 462 10.83 13.04 14.16
CA GLY A 462 11.64 13.22 15.33
C GLY A 462 12.95 13.94 15.01
N PHE A 463 13.32 14.94 15.83
CA PHE A 463 14.58 15.64 15.67
C PHE A 463 15.64 15.16 16.65
N THR A 464 16.87 15.01 16.16
CA THR A 464 18.07 14.71 16.98
C THR A 464 18.83 16.01 17.26
N GLY A 465 19.15 16.19 18.53
CA GLY A 465 19.98 17.29 18.99
C GLY A 465 21.48 17.01 18.82
N LYS A 466 22.32 18.04 18.79
CA LYS A 466 23.77 17.89 18.77
C LYS A 466 24.27 17.35 20.10
N GLY A 467 24.89 16.14 20.09
CA GLY A 467 25.38 15.45 21.27
C GLY A 467 26.84 15.72 21.65
N ASN A 468 27.61 16.37 20.77
CA ASN A 468 29.07 16.51 20.89
C ASN A 468 29.48 17.51 21.96
N THR A 469 29.59 17.05 23.20
CA THR A 469 30.15 17.81 24.32
C THR A 469 30.62 16.85 25.44
N ALA A 470 31.67 17.23 26.13
CA ALA A 470 32.16 16.51 27.34
C ALA A 470 31.50 17.01 28.63
N SER A 471 30.40 17.80 28.55
CA SER A 471 29.65 18.31 29.70
C SER A 471 28.14 18.18 29.46
N PRO A 472 27.35 17.67 30.40
CA PRO A 472 25.93 17.41 30.20
C PRO A 472 25.05 18.66 30.15
N ILE A 473 25.51 19.80 30.63
CA ILE A 473 24.69 21.00 30.91
C ILE A 473 23.95 21.47 29.65
N GLY A 474 24.65 21.64 28.53
CA GLY A 474 24.03 22.10 27.27
C GLY A 474 23.14 21.04 26.60
N LEU A 475 23.34 19.75 26.88
CA LEU A 475 22.51 18.68 26.31
C LEU A 475 21.11 18.68 26.92
N GLN A 476 20.99 18.97 28.21
CA GLN A 476 19.69 19.01 28.86
C GLN A 476 18.79 20.12 28.28
N ASP A 477 19.37 21.25 27.88
CA ASP A 477 18.61 22.33 27.23
C ASP A 477 18.00 21.88 25.91
N VAL A 478 18.74 21.12 25.11
CA VAL A 478 18.29 20.57 23.83
C VAL A 478 17.23 19.48 24.04
N VAL A 479 17.44 18.59 25.03
CA VAL A 479 16.46 17.57 25.40
C VAL A 479 15.13 18.21 25.82
N ASN A 480 15.17 19.24 26.67
CA ASN A 480 13.99 19.98 27.13
C ASN A 480 13.25 20.71 25.99
N ALA A 481 13.92 20.94 24.85
CA ALA A 481 13.28 21.55 23.67
C ALA A 481 12.44 20.54 22.85
N GLY A 482 12.56 19.22 23.11
CA GLY A 482 11.71 18.19 22.53
C GLY A 482 12.40 17.31 21.48
N VAL A 483 13.72 17.14 21.54
CA VAL A 483 14.40 16.17 20.68
C VAL A 483 14.10 14.74 21.13
N VAL A 484 14.06 13.81 20.16
CA VAL A 484 13.86 12.37 20.42
C VAL A 484 15.16 11.60 20.60
N GLY A 485 16.28 12.26 20.39
CA GLY A 485 17.62 11.66 20.53
C GLY A 485 18.74 12.67 20.44
N LEU A 486 19.95 12.20 20.67
CA LEU A 486 21.19 12.97 20.53
C LEU A 486 22.03 12.37 19.40
N LYS A 487 22.53 13.22 18.50
CA LYS A 487 23.44 12.85 17.42
C LYS A 487 24.86 13.27 17.74
N LEU A 488 25.76 12.30 17.68
CA LEU A 488 27.21 12.50 17.70
C LEU A 488 27.75 12.43 16.27
N HIS A 489 28.58 13.38 15.87
CA HIS A 489 29.19 13.43 14.54
C HIS A 489 30.64 13.90 14.62
N GLU A 490 31.54 13.28 13.85
CA GLU A 490 32.98 13.60 13.85
C GLU A 490 33.27 15.09 13.58
N ASP A 491 32.49 15.72 12.68
CA ASP A 491 32.65 17.16 12.37
C ASP A 491 32.57 18.06 13.61
N TRP A 492 31.95 17.58 14.67
CA TRP A 492 31.82 18.26 15.96
C TRP A 492 32.74 17.72 17.05
N GLY A 493 33.58 16.71 16.75
CA GLY A 493 34.47 16.04 17.70
C GLY A 493 33.79 14.90 18.45
N THR A 494 33.85 13.68 17.91
CA THR A 494 33.31 12.48 18.53
C THR A 494 34.36 11.77 19.37
N THR A 495 34.63 12.32 20.54
CA THR A 495 35.62 11.75 21.51
C THR A 495 34.95 10.72 22.43
N PRO A 496 35.69 9.77 23.04
CA PRO A 496 35.13 8.88 24.05
C PRO A 496 34.42 9.59 25.20
N SER A 497 34.87 10.76 25.59
CA SER A 497 34.22 11.57 26.63
C SER A 497 32.88 12.13 26.18
N SER A 498 32.79 12.63 24.93
CA SER A 498 31.49 13.12 24.40
C SER A 498 30.48 11.99 24.19
N ILE A 499 30.93 10.81 23.77
CA ILE A 499 30.10 9.60 23.66
C ILE A 499 29.53 9.24 25.03
N HIS A 500 30.37 9.16 26.05
CA HIS A 500 29.93 8.79 27.40
C HIS A 500 28.92 9.76 27.98
N VAL A 501 29.18 11.07 27.86
CA VAL A 501 28.26 12.13 28.34
C VAL A 501 26.91 12.13 27.60
N ALA A 502 26.94 11.94 26.28
CA ALA A 502 25.69 11.86 25.50
C ALA A 502 24.84 10.66 25.92
N LEU A 503 25.47 9.51 26.13
CA LEU A 503 24.77 8.31 26.62
C LEU A 503 24.25 8.47 28.05
N ASP A 504 25.00 9.11 28.96
CA ASP A 504 24.52 9.38 30.33
C ASP A 504 23.25 10.29 30.32
N VAL A 505 23.24 11.32 29.48
CA VAL A 505 22.06 12.19 29.34
C VAL A 505 20.91 11.46 28.68
N ALA A 506 21.18 10.63 27.71
CA ALA A 506 20.17 9.84 27.02
C ALA A 506 19.50 8.82 27.94
N ASP A 507 20.27 8.10 28.72
CA ASP A 507 19.77 7.15 29.75
C ASP A 507 18.91 7.85 30.79
N ALA A 508 19.29 9.05 31.22
CA ALA A 508 18.53 9.83 32.19
C ALA A 508 17.20 10.37 31.66
N ASN A 509 17.05 10.48 30.35
CA ASN A 509 15.87 11.06 29.68
C ASN A 509 15.11 10.05 28.81
N ASP A 510 15.53 8.79 28.77
CA ASP A 510 14.94 7.71 27.95
C ASP A 510 14.84 8.08 26.46
N ILE A 511 15.96 8.55 25.89
CA ILE A 511 16.07 8.92 24.48
C ILE A 511 17.26 8.21 23.81
N GLN A 512 17.24 8.14 22.48
CA GLN A 512 18.26 7.46 21.67
C GLN A 512 19.53 8.31 21.49
N VAL A 513 20.70 7.62 21.40
CA VAL A 513 21.93 8.20 20.85
C VAL A 513 22.25 7.57 19.51
N THR A 514 22.55 8.41 18.52
CA THR A 514 23.02 8.00 17.20
C THR A 514 24.40 8.56 16.95
N ILE A 515 25.26 7.82 16.24
CA ILE A 515 26.66 8.22 16.09
C ILE A 515 27.20 8.00 14.69
N HIS A 516 27.84 9.03 14.15
CA HIS A 516 28.87 8.99 13.12
C HIS A 516 30.22 9.01 13.84
N THR A 517 30.95 7.90 13.82
CA THR A 517 32.22 7.77 14.55
C THR A 517 33.36 8.52 13.88
N ASP A 518 34.48 8.67 14.59
CA ASP A 518 35.63 9.45 14.12
C ASP A 518 36.43 8.73 13.02
N THR A 519 36.26 9.11 11.78
CA THR A 519 36.99 8.52 10.63
C THR A 519 38.49 8.76 10.72
N LEU A 520 38.90 9.90 11.31
CA LEU A 520 40.29 10.29 11.42
C LEU A 520 41.05 9.44 12.43
N ASN A 521 40.38 8.73 13.34
CA ASN A 521 40.98 8.11 14.52
C ASN A 521 41.81 9.12 15.36
N GLU A 522 41.40 10.40 15.33
CA GLU A 522 42.17 11.50 15.90
C GLU A 522 42.23 11.42 17.42
N SER A 523 41.11 11.09 18.05
CA SER A 523 41.02 11.00 19.49
C SER A 523 41.13 9.57 20.03
N SER A 524 40.77 8.59 19.21
CA SER A 524 40.77 7.17 19.58
C SER A 524 40.50 6.27 18.36
N CYS A 525 40.82 4.97 18.50
CA CYS A 525 40.41 3.96 17.52
C CYS A 525 39.07 3.32 17.91
N VAL A 526 38.58 2.39 17.12
CA VAL A 526 37.26 1.76 17.28
C VAL A 526 37.07 1.09 18.64
N GLU A 527 38.15 0.49 19.22
CA GLU A 527 38.09 -0.20 20.51
C GLU A 527 37.78 0.76 21.68
N GLN A 528 38.35 1.97 21.66
CA GLN A 528 38.07 2.97 22.69
C GLN A 528 36.67 3.55 22.53
N THR A 529 36.20 3.68 21.31
CA THR A 529 34.82 4.08 21.03
C THR A 529 33.83 3.04 21.52
N ILE A 530 34.01 1.75 21.22
CA ILE A 530 33.22 0.64 21.76
C ILE A 530 33.24 0.63 23.28
N ALA A 531 34.45 0.81 23.89
CA ALA A 531 34.58 0.90 25.34
C ALA A 531 33.80 2.07 25.94
N ALA A 532 33.69 3.21 25.22
CA ALA A 532 32.90 4.37 25.65
C ALA A 532 31.38 4.14 25.59
N PHE A 533 30.90 3.19 24.79
CA PHE A 533 29.49 2.79 24.80
C PHE A 533 29.09 2.18 26.15
N GLY A 534 30.00 1.48 26.82
CA GLY A 534 29.77 0.96 28.17
C GLY A 534 28.61 -0.02 28.28
N ASN A 535 28.40 -0.87 27.27
CA ASN A 535 27.27 -1.80 27.14
C ASN A 535 25.91 -1.11 27.08
N ARG A 536 25.84 0.17 26.76
CA ARG A 536 24.59 0.94 26.54
C ARG A 536 24.15 0.86 25.08
N THR A 537 22.87 0.91 24.85
CA THR A 537 22.31 0.90 23.49
C THR A 537 22.69 2.16 22.73
N ILE A 538 23.28 1.98 21.56
CA ILE A 538 23.64 3.06 20.65
C ILE A 538 23.39 2.66 19.20
N HIS A 539 22.96 3.60 18.35
CA HIS A 539 22.78 3.38 16.94
C HIS A 539 24.00 3.92 16.16
N THR A 540 24.76 3.05 15.54
CA THR A 540 25.92 3.41 14.72
C THR A 540 25.53 3.48 13.26
N TYR A 541 25.79 4.63 12.64
CA TYR A 541 25.50 4.89 11.24
C TYR A 541 26.62 4.36 10.34
N HIS A 542 26.26 3.96 9.08
CA HIS A 542 27.18 3.46 8.06
C HIS A 542 28.28 2.55 8.65
N SER A 543 27.83 1.56 9.44
CA SER A 543 28.71 0.69 10.20
C SER A 543 29.59 -0.23 9.34
N GLU A 544 29.28 -0.36 8.05
CA GLU A 544 30.16 -0.98 7.04
C GLU A 544 31.36 -0.10 6.67
N GLY A 545 31.29 1.20 6.95
CA GLY A 545 32.35 2.16 6.71
C GLY A 545 32.28 2.91 5.36
N ALA A 546 31.29 2.61 4.50
CA ALA A 546 31.16 3.28 3.21
C ALA A 546 30.75 4.75 3.33
N GLY A 547 29.95 5.12 4.33
CA GLY A 547 29.52 6.48 4.61
C GLY A 547 30.43 7.27 5.57
N GLY A 548 31.48 6.66 6.09
CA GLY A 548 32.40 7.22 7.10
C GLY A 548 32.41 6.41 8.38
N GLY A 549 33.23 6.83 9.34
CA GLY A 549 33.46 6.13 10.59
C GLY A 549 34.87 5.59 10.67
N HIS A 550 35.30 5.10 11.85
CA HIS A 550 36.66 4.62 12.09
C HIS A 550 37.21 3.80 10.91
N ALA A 551 38.24 4.30 10.27
CA ALA A 551 38.92 3.61 9.17
C ALA A 551 40.12 2.82 9.69
N PRO A 552 40.30 1.54 9.28
CA PRO A 552 39.49 0.77 8.34
C PRO A 552 38.40 -0.10 8.95
N ASP A 553 38.17 -0.08 10.25
CA ASP A 553 37.63 -1.18 11.04
C ASP A 553 36.34 -0.87 11.84
N ILE A 554 35.61 0.22 11.47
CA ILE A 554 34.29 0.52 12.07
C ILE A 554 33.32 -0.68 12.03
N ILE A 555 33.47 -1.57 11.05
CA ILE A 555 32.67 -2.79 10.89
C ILE A 555 32.64 -3.66 12.16
N THR A 556 33.68 -3.54 13.03
CA THR A 556 33.75 -4.29 14.28
C THR A 556 32.55 -4.05 15.19
N VAL A 557 31.92 -2.87 15.12
CA VAL A 557 30.72 -2.54 15.92
C VAL A 557 29.52 -3.43 15.59
N CYS A 558 29.47 -4.06 14.41
CA CYS A 558 28.42 -4.99 14.02
C CYS A 558 28.40 -6.26 14.88
N GLY A 559 29.48 -6.58 15.57
CA GLY A 559 29.59 -7.71 16.50
C GLY A 559 29.15 -7.41 17.93
N GLU A 560 28.85 -6.15 18.26
CA GLU A 560 28.49 -5.73 19.60
C GLU A 560 27.00 -5.87 19.91
N LEU A 561 26.65 -6.53 21.01
CA LEU A 561 25.27 -6.88 21.36
C LEU A 561 24.36 -5.67 21.61
N HIS A 562 24.92 -4.55 22.04
CA HIS A 562 24.20 -3.34 22.40
C HIS A 562 24.22 -2.27 21.30
N VAL A 563 24.83 -2.58 20.17
CA VAL A 563 24.89 -1.69 19.02
C VAL A 563 23.80 -2.05 18.03
N LEU A 564 23.10 -1.03 17.55
CA LEU A 564 22.23 -1.12 16.38
C LEU A 564 23.02 -0.62 15.17
N PRO A 565 23.65 -1.52 14.39
CA PRO A 565 24.38 -1.08 13.21
C PRO A 565 23.43 -0.82 12.06
N SER A 566 23.65 0.28 11.33
CA SER A 566 22.91 0.59 10.10
C SER A 566 23.86 0.97 8.97
N SER A 567 23.39 0.81 7.75
CA SER A 567 24.02 1.31 6.55
C SER A 567 23.40 2.63 6.11
N THR A 568 24.11 3.37 5.30
CA THR A 568 23.56 4.53 4.59
C THR A 568 23.55 4.27 3.10
N ASN A 569 22.80 5.09 2.35
CA ASN A 569 22.59 4.90 0.93
C ASN A 569 23.57 5.62 -0.03
N PRO A 570 24.73 6.21 0.38
CA PRO A 570 25.63 6.84 -0.59
C PRO A 570 26.26 5.84 -1.56
N THR A 571 26.23 4.54 -1.25
CA THR A 571 26.79 3.48 -2.10
C THR A 571 25.75 2.81 -3.01
N ARG A 572 24.49 3.26 -2.97
CA ARG A 572 23.36 2.71 -3.74
C ARG A 572 22.63 3.78 -4.56
N PRO A 573 22.14 3.46 -5.76
CA PRO A 573 22.44 2.25 -6.53
C PRO A 573 23.88 2.25 -7.03
N PHE A 574 24.45 1.07 -7.25
CA PHE A 574 25.78 0.95 -7.87
C PHE A 574 25.77 1.53 -9.28
N THR A 575 26.77 2.33 -9.60
CA THR A 575 27.04 2.88 -10.93
C THR A 575 28.32 2.28 -11.48
N VAL A 576 28.63 2.58 -12.75
CA VAL A 576 29.89 2.15 -13.37
C VAL A 576 31.11 2.77 -12.68
N ASN A 577 30.93 3.96 -12.09
CA ASN A 577 31.98 4.76 -11.46
C ASN A 577 31.67 5.01 -9.99
N THR A 578 31.14 4.01 -9.28
CA THR A 578 30.62 4.16 -7.93
C THR A 578 31.62 4.82 -6.96
N ILE A 579 32.88 4.41 -7.00
CA ILE A 579 33.93 4.94 -6.10
C ILE A 579 34.22 6.40 -6.42
N GLU A 580 34.50 6.73 -7.65
CA GLU A 580 34.84 8.10 -8.06
C GLU A 580 33.68 9.07 -7.81
N GLU A 581 32.45 8.64 -8.09
CA GLU A 581 31.27 9.45 -7.83
C GLU A 581 31.08 9.73 -6.33
N HIS A 582 31.30 8.73 -5.47
CA HIS A 582 31.18 8.90 -4.03
C HIS A 582 32.34 9.70 -3.42
N VAL A 583 33.56 9.54 -3.92
CA VAL A 583 34.69 10.39 -3.52
C VAL A 583 34.39 11.85 -3.87
N ASP A 584 33.89 12.11 -5.08
CA ASP A 584 33.52 13.47 -5.52
C ASP A 584 32.40 14.04 -4.66
N MET A 585 31.36 13.28 -4.37
CA MET A 585 30.26 13.67 -3.49
C MET A 585 30.76 14.00 -2.09
N LEU A 586 31.60 13.14 -1.51
CA LEU A 586 32.19 13.35 -0.19
C LEU A 586 32.99 14.66 -0.14
N MET A 587 33.81 14.91 -1.14
CA MET A 587 34.60 16.15 -1.22
C MET A 587 33.71 17.40 -1.21
N VAL A 588 32.60 17.37 -1.95
CA VAL A 588 31.64 18.47 -1.97
C VAL A 588 30.93 18.62 -0.62
N CYS A 589 30.46 17.53 -0.03
CA CYS A 589 29.71 17.55 1.23
C CYS A 589 30.54 18.05 2.41
N HIS A 590 31.83 17.70 2.44
CA HIS A 590 32.76 18.06 3.53
C HIS A 590 33.62 19.27 3.24
N HIS A 591 33.32 20.04 2.16
CA HIS A 591 34.05 21.24 1.78
C HIS A 591 35.55 21.01 1.54
N LEU A 592 35.90 19.84 1.02
CA LEU A 592 37.27 19.47 0.68
C LEU A 592 37.68 20.06 -0.68
N ASP A 593 38.97 20.25 -0.88
CA ASP A 593 39.53 20.79 -2.12
C ASP A 593 40.42 19.77 -2.85
N LYS A 594 40.05 19.45 -4.09
CA LYS A 594 40.80 18.48 -4.94
C LYS A 594 42.25 18.90 -5.21
N SER A 595 42.58 20.16 -5.02
CA SER A 595 43.96 20.66 -5.17
C SER A 595 44.84 20.44 -3.94
N ILE A 596 44.23 20.02 -2.83
CA ILE A 596 44.92 19.72 -1.55
C ILE A 596 45.07 18.21 -1.41
N ALA A 597 46.31 17.72 -1.41
CA ALA A 597 46.60 16.30 -1.36
C ALA A 597 46.05 15.60 -0.10
N GLU A 598 46.07 16.30 1.03
CA GLU A 598 45.55 15.82 2.31
C GLU A 598 44.02 15.65 2.28
N ASP A 599 43.31 16.56 1.62
CA ASP A 599 41.84 16.46 1.44
C ASP A 599 41.47 15.27 0.56
N VAL A 600 42.22 15.05 -0.51
CA VAL A 600 42.04 13.90 -1.39
C VAL A 600 42.29 12.59 -0.62
N ALA A 601 43.39 12.50 0.14
CA ALA A 601 43.71 11.34 0.93
C ALA A 601 42.65 11.04 2.02
N PHE A 602 42.08 12.09 2.61
CA PHE A 602 40.96 11.95 3.55
C PHE A 602 39.71 11.36 2.87
N ALA A 603 39.32 11.87 1.72
CA ALA A 603 38.17 11.38 0.97
C ALA A 603 38.34 9.90 0.56
N GLU A 604 39.52 9.55 0.03
CA GLU A 604 39.85 8.18 -0.38
C GLU A 604 39.92 7.20 0.81
N SER A 605 40.24 7.67 2.01
CA SER A 605 40.23 6.82 3.21
C SER A 605 38.82 6.40 3.64
N ARG A 606 37.80 7.16 3.28
CA ARG A 606 36.38 6.90 3.63
C ARG A 606 35.67 6.03 2.61
N ILE A 607 35.87 6.27 1.32
CA ILE A 607 35.21 5.54 0.24
C ILE A 607 36.16 4.49 -0.30
N ARG A 608 35.88 3.22 -0.03
CA ARG A 608 36.74 2.09 -0.35
C ARG A 608 35.95 0.93 -0.93
N GLU A 609 36.54 0.18 -1.86
CA GLU A 609 35.92 -0.99 -2.49
C GLU A 609 35.48 -2.04 -1.47
N GLU A 610 36.33 -2.30 -0.46
CA GLU A 610 36.12 -3.32 0.55
C GLU A 610 34.89 -3.01 1.41
N THR A 611 34.65 -1.75 1.75
CA THR A 611 33.52 -1.34 2.58
C THR A 611 32.21 -1.40 1.79
N ILE A 612 32.24 -1.02 0.51
CA ILE A 612 31.10 -1.15 -0.39
C ILE A 612 30.73 -2.63 -0.61
N ALA A 613 31.72 -3.50 -0.82
CA ALA A 613 31.49 -4.93 -0.94
C ALA A 613 30.99 -5.59 0.36
N ALA A 614 31.45 -5.11 1.52
CA ALA A 614 31.02 -5.62 2.82
C ALA A 614 29.56 -5.31 3.12
N GLU A 615 29.03 -4.21 2.60
CA GLU A 615 27.64 -3.80 2.80
C GLU A 615 26.64 -4.89 2.40
N ASP A 616 26.77 -5.42 1.19
CA ASP A 616 25.89 -6.50 0.69
C ASP A 616 25.94 -7.73 1.59
N ILE A 617 27.15 -8.16 1.98
CA ILE A 617 27.34 -9.34 2.82
C ILE A 617 26.71 -9.15 4.19
N LEU A 618 26.85 -7.97 4.78
CA LEU A 618 26.30 -7.67 6.11
C LEU A 618 24.76 -7.61 6.09
N HIS A 619 24.17 -7.12 5.01
CA HIS A 619 22.73 -7.18 4.82
C HIS A 619 22.24 -8.63 4.65
N ASP A 620 22.89 -9.43 3.83
CA ASP A 620 22.52 -10.82 3.58
C ASP A 620 22.55 -11.68 4.85
N ILE A 621 23.51 -11.47 5.73
CA ILE A 621 23.60 -12.19 7.00
C ILE A 621 22.81 -11.55 8.14
N GLY A 622 22.13 -10.43 7.91
CA GLY A 622 21.33 -9.72 8.91
C GLY A 622 22.16 -9.03 10.02
N ALA A 623 23.44 -8.79 9.80
CA ALA A 623 24.30 -8.09 10.76
C ALA A 623 24.08 -6.57 10.75
N ILE A 624 23.63 -6.01 9.63
CA ILE A 624 23.23 -4.61 9.47
C ILE A 624 21.74 -4.58 9.20
N ARG A 625 21.03 -3.66 9.85
CA ARG A 625 19.61 -3.37 9.56
C ARG A 625 19.52 -2.20 8.60
N TRP A 626 18.65 -2.30 7.62
CA TRP A 626 18.28 -1.17 6.79
C TRP A 626 17.39 -0.25 7.61
N ASP A 627 17.97 0.83 8.05
CA ASP A 627 17.20 1.98 8.45
C ASP A 627 17.10 2.84 7.19
N ALA A 628 16.09 2.55 6.42
CA ALA A 628 15.50 3.28 5.32
C ALA A 628 16.39 4.25 4.49
N TRP A 629 15.94 4.50 3.34
CA TRP A 629 16.41 5.44 2.35
C TRP A 629 16.85 6.78 2.95
N ASN A 630 18.09 7.08 2.79
CA ASN A 630 18.57 8.44 2.95
C ASN A 630 18.12 9.24 1.72
N ALA A 631 16.90 9.80 1.76
CA ALA A 631 16.31 10.59 0.68
C ALA A 631 17.02 11.94 0.43
N SER A 632 18.15 12.18 1.08
CA SER A 632 18.84 13.48 1.11
C SER A 632 20.07 13.56 0.20
N THR A 633 20.34 12.58 -0.64
CA THR A 633 21.42 12.66 -1.66
C THR A 633 20.89 12.87 -3.06
#